data_69202846d0af4819d5af2eb67d6f049c
#
_entry.id   69202846d0af4819d5af2eb67d6f049c
#
_cell.length_a   1.000
_cell.length_b   1.000
_cell.length_c   1.000
_cell.angle_alpha   90.00
_cell.angle_beta   90.00
_cell.angle_gamma   90.00
#
_symmetry.space_group_name_H-M   'P 1'
#
loop_
_entity.id
_entity.type
_entity.pdbx_description
1 polymer ?
#
loop_
_entity_poly.entity_id
_entity_poly.type
_entity_poly.pdbx_seq_one_letter_code
_entity_poly.pdbx_strand_id
1 'polypeptide(L)'
;MLVNGADVTGSVHGGYYTLPAQIYADGSCYHSNCYCLANGSDSTDKDIIAKTQAQFASGEVAYLLQGTHTDTTTVWGQTLTGPNKQNYPVLRGEKVYRSTPCPTDYSNGESKNKLHNIGTDGYCTVCKELCIAYTVTIPATVELGNAANATATISAENVTLPTDKTLKVTVNGPFTATLVGTTDVTAHYTIKNGSTALESGDPVLTAKSGESPKIPLTFVKPDAAPYAGSYTGTVTFEVSVGSPTT
;
A
#
# COMPACT_ATOMS: atom_id res chain seq x y z
N MET A 1 -18.54 -14.19 27.32
CA MET A 1 -19.48 -14.26 28.44
C MET A 1 -20.67 -13.39 28.07
N LEU A 2 -21.84 -13.92 28.02
CA LEU A 2 -23.06 -13.14 27.81
C LEU A 2 -23.49 -12.67 29.19
N VAL A 3 -23.36 -11.38 29.47
CA VAL A 3 -23.84 -10.84 30.75
C VAL A 3 -25.19 -10.19 30.47
N ASN A 4 -26.26 -10.87 30.89
CA ASN A 4 -27.61 -10.35 30.80
C ASN A 4 -28.03 -9.90 32.20
N GLY A 5 -27.87 -8.63 32.51
CA GLY A 5 -28.50 -7.96 33.65
C GLY A 5 -28.13 -8.44 35.05
N ALA A 6 -27.01 -9.13 35.24
CA ALA A 6 -26.55 -9.54 36.56
C ALA A 6 -25.40 -8.63 37.02
N ASP A 7 -25.41 -8.28 38.29
CA ASP A 7 -24.26 -7.61 38.92
C ASP A 7 -23.02 -8.51 38.82
N VAL A 8 -22.01 -8.04 38.10
CA VAL A 8 -20.76 -8.76 37.94
C VAL A 8 -19.71 -8.09 38.80
N THR A 9 -19.38 -8.71 39.90
CA THR A 9 -18.22 -8.35 40.71
C THR A 9 -17.01 -9.08 40.18
N GLY A 10 -16.02 -8.35 39.63
CA GLY A 10 -14.79 -8.91 39.10
C GLY A 10 -14.36 -8.30 37.76
N SER A 11 -13.26 -8.79 37.19
CA SER A 11 -12.76 -8.34 35.90
C SER A 11 -13.51 -9.02 34.76
N VAL A 12 -14.05 -8.24 33.81
CA VAL A 12 -14.61 -8.74 32.55
C VAL A 12 -13.60 -8.51 31.44
N HIS A 13 -13.07 -9.58 30.90
CA HIS A 13 -12.16 -9.52 29.75
C HIS A 13 -12.86 -10.09 28.51
N GLY A 14 -13.06 -9.24 27.52
CA GLY A 14 -13.67 -9.59 26.24
C GLY A 14 -15.14 -9.97 26.32
N GLY A 15 -15.99 -9.17 25.74
CA GLY A 15 -17.42 -9.44 25.66
C GLY A 15 -18.12 -8.54 24.64
N TYR A 16 -19.34 -8.89 24.30
CA TYR A 16 -20.20 -8.04 23.48
C TYR A 16 -21.67 -8.15 23.94
N TYR A 17 -22.48 -7.13 23.61
CA TYR A 17 -23.92 -7.16 23.82
C TYR A 17 -24.68 -6.60 22.64
N THR A 18 -25.89 -7.07 22.50
CA THR A 18 -26.74 -6.74 21.37
C THR A 18 -27.88 -5.78 21.70
N LEU A 19 -28.19 -5.43 22.96
CA LEU A 19 -29.06 -4.33 23.39
C LEU A 19 -29.75 -4.56 24.73
N PRO A 20 -30.30 -3.47 25.28
CA PRO A 20 -29.63 -2.38 25.95
C PRO A 20 -29.13 -2.85 27.32
N ALA A 21 -28.28 -3.85 27.30
CA ALA A 21 -27.64 -4.30 28.53
C ALA A 21 -26.63 -3.23 28.93
N GLN A 22 -26.90 -2.54 30.00
CA GLN A 22 -25.86 -1.78 30.70
C GLN A 22 -25.06 -2.77 31.52
N ILE A 23 -23.73 -2.77 31.36
CA ILE A 23 -22.87 -3.36 32.36
C ILE A 23 -22.74 -2.31 33.44
N TYR A 24 -23.41 -2.56 34.57
CA TYR A 24 -23.17 -1.79 35.77
C TYR A 24 -21.92 -2.35 36.46
N ALA A 25 -20.84 -1.58 36.42
CA ALA A 25 -19.73 -1.76 37.31
C ALA A 25 -19.94 -0.80 38.49
N ASP A 26 -20.06 -1.28 39.67
CA ASP A 26 -19.68 -0.52 40.81
C ASP A 26 -18.15 -0.34 40.71
N GLY A 27 -17.56 0.79 40.98
CA GLY A 27 -16.17 1.19 40.72
C GLY A 27 -15.05 0.16 40.94
N SER A 28 -15.34 -1.14 40.94
CA SER A 28 -14.41 -2.25 41.12
C SER A 28 -14.27 -3.17 39.89
N CYS A 29 -15.01 -2.94 38.80
CA CYS A 29 -14.89 -3.74 37.56
C CYS A 29 -14.00 -3.05 36.54
N TYR A 30 -12.98 -3.75 36.07
CA TYR A 30 -12.15 -3.31 34.95
C TYR A 30 -12.68 -3.91 33.64
N HIS A 31 -12.97 -3.07 32.66
CA HIS A 31 -13.37 -3.48 31.33
C HIS A 31 -12.18 -3.39 30.38
N SER A 32 -11.91 -4.42 29.62
CA SER A 32 -10.97 -4.38 28.49
C SER A 32 -11.51 -5.18 27.33
N ASN A 33 -11.29 -4.70 26.10
CA ASN A 33 -11.76 -5.36 24.88
C ASN A 33 -13.28 -5.66 24.89
N CYS A 34 -14.08 -4.70 25.38
CA CYS A 34 -15.54 -4.80 25.40
C CYS A 34 -16.12 -4.06 24.20
N TYR A 35 -17.08 -4.69 23.51
CA TYR A 35 -17.69 -4.16 22.31
C TYR A 35 -19.21 -4.15 22.43
N CYS A 36 -19.87 -3.08 21.99
CA CYS A 36 -21.31 -2.99 21.91
C CYS A 36 -21.77 -2.66 20.49
N LEU A 37 -23.03 -2.98 20.17
CA LEU A 37 -23.64 -2.59 18.92
C LEU A 37 -23.98 -1.09 18.95
N ALA A 38 -23.49 -0.34 17.97
CA ALA A 38 -23.82 1.07 17.82
C ALA A 38 -25.27 1.21 17.32
N ASN A 39 -26.18 1.64 18.19
CA ASN A 39 -27.60 1.88 17.88
C ASN A 39 -27.96 3.36 17.91
N GLY A 40 -27.04 4.23 17.48
CA GLY A 40 -27.27 5.68 17.43
C GLY A 40 -27.08 6.43 18.76
N SER A 41 -26.75 5.74 19.84
CA SER A 41 -26.23 6.34 21.07
C SER A 41 -24.85 5.75 21.33
N ASP A 42 -23.84 6.62 21.42
CA ASP A 42 -22.51 6.22 21.87
C ASP A 42 -22.61 5.64 23.28
N SER A 43 -21.83 4.60 23.53
CA SER A 43 -21.62 4.14 24.90
C SER A 43 -21.05 5.32 25.71
N THR A 44 -21.68 5.64 26.84
CA THR A 44 -21.15 6.65 27.77
C THR A 44 -19.90 6.13 28.50
N ASP A 45 -19.66 4.83 28.38
CA ASP A 45 -18.47 4.18 28.94
C ASP A 45 -17.36 4.16 27.88
N LYS A 46 -16.29 4.92 28.17
CA LYS A 46 -15.09 5.06 27.29
C LYS A 46 -14.34 3.75 27.08
N ASP A 47 -14.53 2.76 27.93
CA ASP A 47 -13.87 1.46 27.86
C ASP A 47 -14.66 0.44 27.02
N ILE A 48 -15.85 0.83 26.55
CA ILE A 48 -16.69 0.02 25.66
C ILE A 48 -16.70 0.61 24.26
N ILE A 49 -16.23 -0.15 23.31
CA ILE A 49 -16.08 0.30 21.91
C ILE A 49 -17.34 -0.02 21.12
N ALA A 50 -18.01 1.01 20.63
CA ALA A 50 -19.17 0.85 19.76
C ALA A 50 -18.75 0.36 18.37
N LYS A 51 -19.42 -0.67 17.86
CA LYS A 51 -19.22 -1.26 16.54
C LYS A 51 -20.55 -1.38 15.80
N THR A 52 -20.52 -1.18 14.49
CA THR A 52 -21.72 -1.31 13.65
C THR A 52 -22.11 -2.78 13.47
N GLN A 53 -23.37 -3.00 13.08
CA GLN A 53 -23.87 -4.34 12.71
C GLN A 53 -22.97 -4.99 11.62
N ALA A 54 -22.51 -4.22 10.65
CA ALA A 54 -21.62 -4.70 9.59
C ALA A 54 -20.28 -5.17 10.15
N GLN A 55 -19.69 -4.45 11.10
CA GLN A 55 -18.44 -4.85 11.75
C GLN A 55 -18.59 -6.12 12.59
N PHE A 56 -19.71 -6.30 13.26
CA PHE A 56 -20.01 -7.57 13.93
C PHE A 56 -20.15 -8.71 12.91
N ALA A 57 -20.93 -8.52 11.86
CA ALA A 57 -21.19 -9.55 10.85
C ALA A 57 -19.96 -9.89 9.97
N SER A 58 -18.99 -8.97 9.87
CA SER A 58 -17.75 -9.19 9.10
C SER A 58 -16.73 -10.10 9.78
N GLY A 59 -16.86 -10.34 11.09
CA GLY A 59 -15.87 -11.04 11.89
C GLY A 59 -14.84 -10.14 12.57
N GLU A 60 -14.88 -8.82 12.34
CA GLU A 60 -13.96 -7.87 12.97
C GLU A 60 -13.96 -7.99 14.49
N VAL A 61 -15.17 -8.00 15.08
CA VAL A 61 -15.31 -8.08 16.54
C VAL A 61 -14.82 -9.41 17.08
N ALA A 62 -15.10 -10.52 16.38
CA ALA A 62 -14.57 -11.83 16.75
C ALA A 62 -13.03 -11.85 16.75
N TYR A 63 -12.42 -11.27 15.72
CA TYR A 63 -10.97 -11.15 15.62
C TYR A 63 -10.37 -10.30 16.76
N LEU A 64 -10.96 -9.16 17.05
CA LEU A 64 -10.51 -8.28 18.13
C LEU A 64 -10.65 -8.92 19.52
N LEU A 65 -11.73 -9.70 19.74
CA LEU A 65 -11.94 -10.46 20.98
C LEU A 65 -10.94 -11.61 21.15
N GLN A 66 -10.40 -12.15 20.06
CA GLN A 66 -9.34 -13.16 20.11
C GLN A 66 -8.03 -12.58 20.65
N GLY A 67 -7.78 -11.28 20.45
CA GLY A 67 -6.58 -10.61 20.92
C GLY A 67 -5.29 -11.23 20.37
N THR A 68 -4.22 -11.13 21.17
CA THR A 68 -2.90 -11.68 20.85
C THR A 68 -2.72 -13.12 21.35
N HIS A 69 -3.80 -13.83 21.66
CA HIS A 69 -3.70 -15.18 22.19
C HIS A 69 -3.05 -16.11 21.16
N THR A 70 -1.87 -16.56 21.49
CA THR A 70 -1.12 -17.58 20.75
C THR A 70 -1.62 -18.98 21.06
N ASP A 71 -2.58 -19.10 21.98
CA ASP A 71 -3.17 -20.36 22.38
C ASP A 71 -3.98 -21.00 21.25
N THR A 72 -3.86 -22.31 21.16
CA THR A 72 -4.59 -23.15 20.20
C THR A 72 -6.11 -23.20 20.48
N THR A 73 -6.55 -22.74 21.64
CA THR A 73 -7.95 -22.67 22.04
C THR A 73 -8.55 -21.31 21.72
N THR A 74 -9.33 -21.23 20.66
CA THR A 74 -10.12 -20.04 20.34
C THR A 74 -11.21 -19.84 21.36
N VAL A 75 -11.11 -18.79 22.20
CA VAL A 75 -12.16 -18.45 23.17
C VAL A 75 -13.36 -17.85 22.47
N TRP A 76 -13.10 -16.89 21.57
CA TRP A 76 -14.11 -16.24 20.74
C TRP A 76 -13.86 -16.58 19.27
N GLY A 77 -14.92 -16.86 18.54
CA GLY A 77 -14.87 -17.09 17.10
C GLY A 77 -16.18 -16.79 16.42
N GLN A 78 -16.24 -16.97 15.13
CA GLN A 78 -17.44 -16.69 14.33
C GLN A 78 -17.36 -17.42 12.99
N THR A 79 -18.39 -18.14 12.60
CA THR A 79 -18.50 -18.70 11.25
C THR A 79 -18.97 -17.60 10.30
N LEU A 80 -18.12 -17.23 9.33
CA LEU A 80 -18.34 -16.08 8.45
C LEU A 80 -19.02 -16.44 7.13
N THR A 81 -19.02 -17.71 6.74
CA THR A 81 -19.56 -18.18 5.46
C THR A 81 -20.40 -19.45 5.62
N GLY A 82 -21.15 -19.80 4.57
CA GLY A 82 -21.93 -21.03 4.53
C GLY A 82 -23.29 -20.95 5.26
N PRO A 83 -23.99 -22.11 5.39
CA PRO A 83 -25.34 -22.15 5.94
C PRO A 83 -25.40 -21.83 7.45
N ASN A 84 -24.28 -21.99 8.14
CA ASN A 84 -24.17 -21.71 9.58
C ASN A 84 -23.53 -20.33 9.87
N LYS A 85 -23.56 -19.42 8.89
CA LYS A 85 -23.01 -18.07 9.05
C LYS A 85 -23.63 -17.38 10.27
N GLN A 86 -22.76 -16.76 11.06
CA GLN A 86 -23.10 -16.03 12.27
C GLN A 86 -22.93 -14.53 12.06
N ASN A 87 -23.80 -13.73 12.66
CA ASN A 87 -23.70 -12.26 12.63
C ASN A 87 -22.94 -11.69 13.83
N TYR A 88 -22.64 -12.53 14.82
CA TYR A 88 -21.98 -12.14 16.07
C TYR A 88 -20.96 -13.18 16.50
N PRO A 89 -19.93 -12.77 17.23
CA PRO A 89 -19.00 -13.69 17.87
C PRO A 89 -19.69 -14.67 18.84
N VAL A 90 -19.19 -15.88 18.88
CA VAL A 90 -19.64 -16.91 19.82
C VAL A 90 -18.45 -17.51 20.55
N LEU A 91 -18.69 -18.02 21.76
CA LEU A 91 -17.69 -18.77 22.49
C LEU A 91 -17.37 -20.09 21.77
N ARG A 92 -16.08 -20.40 21.65
CA ARG A 92 -15.60 -21.59 20.94
C ARG A 92 -16.09 -21.69 19.49
N GLY A 93 -16.36 -20.53 18.84
CA GLY A 93 -16.65 -20.46 17.41
C GLY A 93 -15.40 -20.70 16.55
N GLU A 94 -15.60 -20.71 15.25
CA GLU A 94 -14.49 -20.82 14.31
C GLU A 94 -13.53 -19.64 14.44
N LYS A 95 -12.23 -19.93 14.38
CA LYS A 95 -11.21 -18.89 14.42
C LYS A 95 -11.37 -17.93 13.25
N VAL A 96 -11.23 -16.64 13.52
CA VAL A 96 -11.28 -15.59 12.53
C VAL A 96 -9.88 -15.05 12.31
N TYR A 97 -9.48 -14.95 11.07
CA TYR A 97 -8.20 -14.42 10.63
C TYR A 97 -8.41 -13.08 9.95
N ARG A 98 -7.49 -12.17 10.18
CA ARG A 98 -7.43 -10.90 9.47
C ARG A 98 -6.57 -11.08 8.23
N SER A 99 -7.09 -10.67 7.08
CA SER A 99 -6.35 -10.73 5.83
C SER A 99 -5.19 -9.74 5.82
N THR A 100 -4.08 -10.15 5.21
CA THR A 100 -2.98 -9.25 4.86
C THR A 100 -2.78 -9.31 3.35
N PRO A 101 -2.52 -8.18 2.68
CA PRO A 101 -2.31 -6.83 3.19
C PRO A 101 -3.58 -6.04 3.52
N CYS A 102 -4.79 -6.54 3.21
CA CYS A 102 -6.04 -5.82 3.45
C CYS A 102 -6.59 -6.05 4.87
N PRO A 103 -6.28 -5.17 5.85
CA PRO A 103 -6.50 -5.43 7.26
C PRO A 103 -7.95 -5.38 7.73
N THR A 104 -8.91 -5.01 6.90
CA THR A 104 -10.33 -4.95 7.24
C THR A 104 -11.13 -6.10 6.65
N ASP A 105 -10.47 -7.05 6.01
CA ASP A 105 -11.11 -8.25 5.51
C ASP A 105 -10.83 -9.43 6.43
N TYR A 106 -11.87 -10.14 6.81
CA TYR A 106 -11.83 -11.23 7.78
C TYR A 106 -12.35 -12.52 7.16
N SER A 107 -11.75 -13.65 7.51
CA SER A 107 -12.15 -14.98 7.02
C SER A 107 -11.88 -16.07 8.05
N ASN A 108 -12.52 -17.24 7.91
CA ASN A 108 -12.22 -18.41 8.72
C ASN A 108 -10.98 -19.17 8.22
N GLY A 109 -10.57 -18.95 6.98
CA GLY A 109 -9.33 -19.50 6.43
C GLY A 109 -8.15 -18.57 6.62
N GLU A 110 -6.98 -19.11 6.94
CA GLU A 110 -5.74 -18.34 7.00
C GLU A 110 -5.39 -17.82 5.60
N SER A 111 -5.74 -16.57 5.32
CA SER A 111 -5.47 -15.93 4.03
C SER A 111 -4.32 -14.94 4.18
N LYS A 112 -3.13 -15.38 3.77
CA LYS A 112 -1.90 -14.57 3.88
C LYS A 112 -1.69 -13.62 2.70
N ASN A 113 -2.43 -13.75 1.61
CA ASN A 113 -2.16 -13.04 0.35
C ASN A 113 -3.43 -12.54 -0.34
N LYS A 114 -4.31 -11.87 0.38
CA LYS A 114 -5.45 -11.24 -0.28
C LYS A 114 -5.03 -9.88 -0.82
N LEU A 115 -5.02 -9.75 -2.15
CA LEU A 115 -4.74 -8.47 -2.81
C LEU A 115 -5.80 -7.45 -2.41
N HIS A 116 -5.37 -6.18 -2.28
CA HIS A 116 -6.30 -5.08 -2.12
C HIS A 116 -7.24 -5.01 -3.34
N ASN A 117 -8.52 -4.78 -3.09
CA ASN A 117 -9.47 -4.48 -4.15
C ASN A 117 -9.39 -2.97 -4.43
N ILE A 118 -8.61 -2.60 -5.46
CA ILE A 118 -8.26 -1.22 -5.74
C ILE A 118 -9.41 -0.53 -6.48
N GLY A 119 -9.94 0.53 -5.88
CA GLY A 119 -10.92 1.41 -6.52
C GLY A 119 -10.27 2.32 -7.56
N THR A 120 -11.11 3.04 -8.32
CA THR A 120 -10.66 4.00 -9.34
C THR A 120 -9.86 5.17 -8.76
N ASP A 121 -10.03 5.45 -7.47
CA ASP A 121 -9.33 6.47 -6.71
C ASP A 121 -7.95 6.03 -6.19
N GLY A 122 -7.55 4.78 -6.42
CA GLY A 122 -6.28 4.21 -5.94
C GLY A 122 -6.30 3.70 -4.52
N TYR A 123 -7.45 3.79 -3.86
CA TYR A 123 -7.63 3.28 -2.52
C TYR A 123 -8.29 1.89 -2.55
N CYS A 124 -7.96 1.06 -1.58
CA CYS A 124 -8.67 -0.20 -1.41
C CYS A 124 -10.14 0.08 -1.05
N THR A 125 -11.07 -0.52 -1.78
CA THR A 125 -12.51 -0.36 -1.52
C THR A 125 -12.91 -0.90 -0.14
N VAL A 126 -12.11 -1.81 0.42
CA VAL A 126 -12.37 -2.47 1.70
C VAL A 126 -11.68 -1.75 2.86
N CYS A 127 -10.35 -1.61 2.83
CA CYS A 127 -9.58 -1.04 3.95
C CYS A 127 -9.27 0.45 3.82
N LYS A 128 -9.59 1.07 2.69
CA LYS A 128 -9.33 2.48 2.41
C LYS A 128 -7.85 2.89 2.42
N GLU A 129 -6.93 1.93 2.43
CA GLU A 129 -5.51 2.22 2.28
C GLU A 129 -5.17 2.56 0.83
N LEU A 130 -4.23 3.47 0.63
CA LEU A 130 -3.71 3.83 -0.69
C LEU A 130 -2.87 2.68 -1.24
N CYS A 131 -3.25 2.17 -2.41
CA CYS A 131 -2.69 0.95 -3.02
C CYS A 131 -1.90 1.26 -4.30
N ILE A 132 -1.13 2.33 -4.32
CA ILE A 132 -0.20 2.63 -5.41
C ILE A 132 1.14 1.96 -5.09
N ALA A 133 1.61 1.10 -5.99
CA ALA A 133 2.91 0.48 -5.88
C ALA A 133 3.57 0.39 -7.27
N TYR A 134 4.86 0.62 -7.33
CA TYR A 134 5.69 0.41 -8.53
C TYR A 134 7.16 0.35 -8.14
N THR A 135 7.95 -0.29 -8.99
CA THR A 135 9.40 -0.26 -8.92
C THR A 135 9.93 0.30 -10.23
N VAL A 136 10.66 1.41 -10.18
CA VAL A 136 11.37 1.96 -11.33
C VAL A 136 12.87 1.76 -11.14
N THR A 137 13.50 1.14 -12.12
CA THR A 137 14.95 0.94 -12.10
C THR A 137 15.59 1.88 -13.12
N ILE A 138 16.52 2.71 -12.65
CA ILE A 138 17.29 3.66 -13.43
C ILE A 138 18.78 3.36 -13.16
N PRO A 139 19.60 3.13 -14.17
CA PRO A 139 21.05 2.94 -13.98
C PRO A 139 21.68 4.15 -13.29
N ALA A 140 22.50 3.90 -12.29
CA ALA A 140 23.15 4.99 -11.52
C ALA A 140 24.24 5.72 -12.34
N THR A 141 24.86 5.03 -13.27
CA THR A 141 25.94 5.57 -14.10
C THR A 141 25.84 5.03 -15.52
N VAL A 142 26.26 5.86 -16.49
CA VAL A 142 26.41 5.49 -17.88
C VAL A 142 27.78 5.99 -18.34
N GLU A 143 28.64 5.11 -18.78
CA GLU A 143 29.97 5.47 -19.28
C GLU A 143 29.94 5.61 -20.80
N LEU A 144 30.29 6.80 -21.29
CA LEU A 144 30.46 7.11 -22.71
C LEU A 144 31.92 6.92 -23.10
N GLY A 145 32.19 5.83 -23.82
CA GLY A 145 33.55 5.61 -24.35
C GLY A 145 33.88 6.51 -25.54
N ASN A 146 35.17 6.60 -25.86
CA ASN A 146 35.63 7.43 -27.00
C ASN A 146 35.16 6.91 -28.36
N ALA A 147 34.89 5.62 -28.49
CA ALA A 147 34.63 4.98 -29.77
C ALA A 147 33.14 4.62 -30.00
N ALA A 148 32.30 4.56 -28.97
CA ALA A 148 30.95 4.06 -29.10
C ALA A 148 29.97 4.81 -28.22
N ASN A 149 28.67 4.79 -28.62
CA ASN A 149 27.56 5.18 -27.79
C ASN A 149 27.34 4.15 -26.69
N ALA A 150 26.74 4.57 -25.58
CA ALA A 150 26.38 3.69 -24.50
C ALA A 150 24.84 3.47 -24.45
N THR A 151 24.44 2.32 -23.96
CA THR A 151 23.02 2.01 -23.77
C THR A 151 22.72 1.78 -22.30
N ALA A 152 21.64 2.37 -21.82
CA ALA A 152 21.12 2.17 -20.48
C ALA A 152 19.61 1.83 -20.55
N THR A 153 19.16 0.88 -19.75
CA THR A 153 17.76 0.48 -19.77
C THR A 153 17.05 1.05 -18.56
N ILE A 154 15.97 1.79 -18.81
CA ILE A 154 15.00 2.20 -17.78
C ILE A 154 13.89 1.17 -17.77
N SER A 155 13.50 0.69 -16.59
CA SER A 155 12.41 -0.27 -16.46
C SER A 155 11.45 0.09 -15.34
N ALA A 156 10.20 -0.35 -15.51
CA ALA A 156 9.21 -0.36 -14.44
C ALA A 156 8.67 -1.77 -14.25
N GLU A 157 8.48 -2.16 -12.99
CA GLU A 157 7.98 -3.48 -12.60
C GLU A 157 7.02 -3.32 -11.41
N ASN A 158 6.19 -4.36 -11.17
CA ASN A 158 5.22 -4.38 -10.08
C ASN A 158 4.28 -3.17 -10.07
N VAL A 159 3.91 -2.68 -11.25
CA VAL A 159 3.09 -1.49 -11.38
C VAL A 159 1.64 -1.80 -11.00
N THR A 160 1.19 -1.19 -9.90
CA THR A 160 -0.19 -1.25 -9.40
C THR A 160 -0.70 0.18 -9.27
N LEU A 161 -1.64 0.54 -10.11
CA LEU A 161 -2.20 1.89 -10.21
C LEU A 161 -3.72 1.84 -10.36
N PRO A 162 -4.44 2.92 -10.02
CA PRO A 162 -5.83 3.11 -10.45
C PRO A 162 -5.98 3.01 -11.97
N THR A 163 -7.18 2.63 -12.42
CA THR A 163 -7.46 2.39 -13.86
C THR A 163 -7.28 3.64 -14.72
N ASP A 164 -7.42 4.83 -14.14
CA ASP A 164 -7.30 6.13 -14.80
C ASP A 164 -5.93 6.79 -14.59
N LYS A 165 -4.96 6.06 -14.05
CA LYS A 165 -3.61 6.56 -13.78
C LYS A 165 -2.55 5.84 -14.61
N THR A 166 -1.49 6.57 -14.89
CA THR A 166 -0.33 6.09 -15.62
C THR A 166 0.94 6.52 -14.87
N LEU A 167 1.85 5.58 -14.69
CA LEU A 167 3.21 5.87 -14.27
C LEU A 167 3.94 6.49 -15.46
N LYS A 168 4.64 7.59 -15.23
CA LYS A 168 5.43 8.30 -16.22
C LYS A 168 6.82 8.56 -15.68
N VAL A 169 7.83 8.28 -16.48
CA VAL A 169 9.22 8.68 -16.22
C VAL A 169 9.60 9.67 -17.29
N THR A 170 10.06 10.86 -16.91
CA THR A 170 10.55 11.90 -17.80
C THR A 170 12.04 12.10 -17.61
N VAL A 171 12.74 12.45 -18.67
CA VAL A 171 14.15 12.83 -18.59
C VAL A 171 14.29 14.35 -18.56
N ASN A 172 15.13 14.85 -17.68
CA ASN A 172 15.38 16.28 -17.54
C ASN A 172 16.87 16.60 -17.71
N GLY A 173 17.15 17.58 -18.60
CA GLY A 173 18.48 18.11 -18.86
C GLY A 173 18.99 19.09 -17.80
N PRO A 174 20.14 19.66 -18.02
CA PRO A 174 20.87 19.79 -19.29
C PRO A 174 21.61 18.50 -19.66
N PHE A 175 21.69 18.18 -20.97
CA PHE A 175 22.43 17.03 -21.48
C PHE A 175 23.88 17.47 -21.81
N THR A 176 24.59 17.90 -20.79
CA THR A 176 25.94 18.39 -20.85
C THR A 176 26.82 17.68 -19.83
N ALA A 177 28.07 17.46 -20.22
CA ALA A 177 29.10 16.98 -19.32
C ALA A 177 30.22 18.02 -19.25
N THR A 178 30.78 18.22 -18.07
CA THR A 178 31.81 19.20 -17.78
C THR A 178 33.15 18.50 -17.62
N LEU A 179 34.21 19.07 -18.18
CA LEU A 179 35.59 18.58 -18.03
C LEU A 179 35.97 18.61 -16.54
N VAL A 180 36.43 17.48 -16.03
CA VAL A 180 36.86 17.36 -14.64
C VAL A 180 37.97 18.36 -14.31
N GLY A 181 37.79 19.12 -13.25
CA GLY A 181 38.68 20.18 -12.81
C GLY A 181 38.41 21.56 -13.42
N THR A 182 37.34 21.71 -14.19
CA THR A 182 36.85 22.99 -14.73
C THR A 182 35.39 23.20 -14.40
N THR A 183 34.85 24.41 -14.64
CA THR A 183 33.43 24.75 -14.40
C THR A 183 32.68 25.12 -15.68
N ASP A 184 33.40 25.47 -16.74
CA ASP A 184 32.91 26.15 -17.95
C ASP A 184 33.26 25.40 -19.25
N VAL A 185 34.08 24.39 -19.17
CA VAL A 185 34.40 23.54 -20.34
C VAL A 185 33.40 22.39 -20.42
N THR A 186 32.45 22.50 -21.32
CA THR A 186 31.36 21.54 -21.46
C THR A 186 31.31 20.87 -22.81
N ALA A 187 30.76 19.67 -22.86
CA ALA A 187 30.44 18.94 -24.08
C ALA A 187 28.97 18.48 -24.02
N HIS A 188 28.24 18.65 -25.11
CA HIS A 188 26.85 18.23 -25.21
C HIS A 188 26.74 16.78 -25.68
N TYR A 189 25.92 16.00 -25.04
CA TYR A 189 25.58 14.65 -25.48
C TYR A 189 24.08 14.56 -25.78
N THR A 190 23.69 13.57 -26.54
CA THR A 190 22.27 13.34 -26.89
C THR A 190 21.79 12.04 -26.26
N ILE A 191 20.58 12.04 -25.74
CA ILE A 191 19.88 10.81 -25.31
C ILE A 191 18.82 10.50 -26.36
N LYS A 192 18.75 9.24 -26.79
CA LYS A 192 17.76 8.78 -27.77
C LYS A 192 16.93 7.63 -27.21
N ASN A 193 15.64 7.66 -27.55
CA ASN A 193 14.73 6.51 -27.43
C ASN A 193 14.49 5.96 -28.83
N GLY A 194 15.12 4.81 -29.14
CA GLY A 194 15.19 4.31 -30.51
C GLY A 194 15.94 5.30 -31.41
N SER A 195 15.28 5.82 -32.45
CA SER A 195 15.82 6.83 -33.36
C SER A 195 15.57 8.28 -32.95
N THR A 196 14.68 8.52 -31.99
CA THR A 196 14.22 9.85 -31.59
C THR A 196 15.13 10.43 -30.53
N ALA A 197 15.70 11.62 -30.78
CA ALA A 197 16.38 12.39 -29.76
C ALA A 197 15.40 12.93 -28.73
N LEU A 198 15.76 12.84 -27.45
CA LEU A 198 14.95 13.32 -26.35
C LEU A 198 15.39 14.72 -25.95
N GLU A 199 14.41 15.52 -25.56
CA GLU A 199 14.61 16.83 -24.97
C GLU A 199 14.27 16.80 -23.47
N SER A 200 14.63 17.86 -22.75
CA SER A 200 14.28 18.01 -21.33
C SER A 200 12.76 18.07 -21.16
N GLY A 201 12.21 17.20 -20.32
CA GLY A 201 10.77 17.05 -20.10
C GLY A 201 10.11 15.93 -20.91
N ASP A 202 10.85 15.31 -21.83
CA ASP A 202 10.28 14.23 -22.65
C ASP A 202 10.05 12.96 -21.84
N PRO A 203 8.92 12.25 -22.11
CA PRO A 203 8.64 10.96 -21.52
C PRO A 203 9.56 9.89 -22.11
N VAL A 204 10.24 9.16 -21.24
CA VAL A 204 11.08 8.01 -21.62
C VAL A 204 10.38 6.68 -21.42
N LEU A 205 9.46 6.61 -20.43
CA LEU A 205 8.70 5.42 -20.11
C LEU A 205 7.33 5.81 -19.60
N THR A 206 6.32 5.07 -20.03
CA THR A 206 4.96 5.09 -19.46
C THR A 206 4.52 3.67 -19.15
N ALA A 207 3.77 3.47 -18.06
CA ALA A 207 3.21 2.17 -17.70
C ALA A 207 1.85 2.32 -17.03
N LYS A 208 0.92 1.44 -17.38
CA LYS A 208 -0.34 1.24 -16.70
C LYS A 208 -0.23 0.09 -15.68
N SER A 209 -1.24 -0.06 -14.85
CA SER A 209 -1.29 -1.17 -13.91
C SER A 209 -1.14 -2.51 -14.62
N GLY A 210 -0.26 -3.38 -14.10
CA GLY A 210 0.06 -4.69 -14.66
C GLY A 210 1.11 -4.69 -15.78
N GLU A 211 1.56 -3.54 -16.27
CA GLU A 211 2.60 -3.45 -17.30
C GLU A 211 4.01 -3.46 -16.68
N SER A 212 4.98 -3.97 -17.44
CA SER A 212 6.39 -4.04 -17.03
C SER A 212 7.32 -3.64 -18.18
N PRO A 213 7.26 -2.38 -18.65
CA PRO A 213 8.06 -1.92 -19.77
C PRO A 213 9.55 -1.83 -19.43
N LYS A 214 10.37 -2.08 -20.47
CA LYS A 214 11.82 -1.94 -20.45
C LYS A 214 12.24 -1.15 -21.68
N ILE A 215 12.76 0.05 -21.47
CA ILE A 215 13.10 1.00 -22.52
C ILE A 215 14.61 1.19 -22.56
N PRO A 216 15.29 0.72 -23.61
CA PRO A 216 16.70 1.00 -23.82
C PRO A 216 16.88 2.44 -24.35
N LEU A 217 17.64 3.24 -23.62
CA LEU A 217 18.04 4.57 -24.05
C LEU A 217 19.48 4.52 -24.57
N THR A 218 19.73 5.18 -25.69
CA THR A 218 21.07 5.32 -26.25
C THR A 218 21.62 6.70 -25.89
N PHE A 219 22.74 6.71 -25.20
CA PHE A 219 23.50 7.91 -24.90
C PHE A 219 24.52 8.07 -26.01
N VAL A 220 24.34 9.08 -26.85
CA VAL A 220 25.22 9.38 -27.97
C VAL A 220 26.30 10.31 -27.49
N LYS A 221 27.53 9.87 -27.65
CA LYS A 221 28.70 10.69 -27.28
C LYS A 221 28.73 12.01 -28.06
N PRO A 222 29.35 13.06 -27.52
CA PRO A 222 29.62 14.29 -28.27
C PRO A 222 30.41 14.00 -29.54
N ASP A 223 30.10 14.68 -30.63
CA ASP A 223 30.88 14.60 -31.88
C ASP A 223 32.30 15.15 -31.70
N ALA A 224 32.42 16.22 -30.89
CA ALA A 224 33.69 16.81 -30.49
C ALA A 224 33.63 17.29 -29.04
N ALA A 225 34.73 17.14 -28.33
CA ALA A 225 34.94 17.77 -27.03
C ALA A 225 35.99 18.87 -27.18
N PRO A 226 35.84 20.02 -26.48
CA PRO A 226 36.77 21.15 -26.61
C PRO A 226 38.22 20.80 -26.25
N TYR A 227 38.39 19.92 -25.27
CA TYR A 227 39.70 19.46 -24.80
C TYR A 227 39.69 17.96 -24.53
N ALA A 228 40.89 17.36 -24.58
CA ALA A 228 41.08 15.99 -24.11
C ALA A 228 40.95 15.93 -22.60
N GLY A 229 40.26 14.90 -22.09
CA GLY A 229 40.10 14.68 -20.66
C GLY A 229 38.85 13.90 -20.34
N SER A 230 38.60 13.74 -19.03
CA SER A 230 37.39 13.09 -18.53
C SER A 230 36.30 14.14 -18.33
N TYR A 231 35.09 13.81 -18.79
CA TYR A 231 33.92 14.68 -18.64
C TYR A 231 32.90 13.96 -17.77
N THR A 232 32.26 14.70 -16.86
CA THR A 232 31.18 14.20 -16.01
C THR A 232 29.95 15.09 -16.13
N GLY A 233 28.77 14.48 -16.10
CA GLY A 233 27.49 15.18 -16.14
C GLY A 233 26.43 14.42 -15.36
N THR A 234 25.32 15.08 -15.09
CA THR A 234 24.18 14.49 -14.42
C THR A 234 22.95 14.64 -15.30
N VAL A 235 22.18 13.58 -15.43
CA VAL A 235 20.84 13.60 -16.01
C VAL A 235 19.85 13.21 -14.92
N THR A 236 18.74 13.93 -14.87
CA THR A 236 17.70 13.66 -13.88
C THR A 236 16.52 12.95 -14.53
N PHE A 237 16.02 11.94 -13.87
CA PHE A 237 14.77 11.28 -14.24
C PHE A 237 13.74 11.58 -13.16
N GLU A 238 12.59 12.09 -13.59
CA GLU A 238 11.45 12.36 -12.72
C GLU A 238 10.42 11.27 -12.88
N VAL A 239 9.97 10.69 -11.75
CA VAL A 239 8.93 9.65 -11.72
C VAL A 239 7.67 10.26 -11.16
N SER A 240 6.57 10.14 -11.89
CA SER A 240 5.26 10.68 -11.49
C SER A 240 4.13 9.70 -11.82
N VAL A 241 3.04 9.82 -11.08
CA VAL A 241 1.78 9.13 -11.36
C VAL A 241 0.72 10.18 -11.64
N GLY A 242 0.11 10.12 -12.79
CA GLY A 242 -0.89 11.09 -13.22
C GLY A 242 -1.95 10.50 -14.15
N SER A 243 -2.89 11.33 -14.58
CA SER A 243 -3.85 10.93 -15.61
C SER A 243 -3.11 10.68 -16.94
N PRO A 244 -3.57 9.74 -17.77
CA PRO A 244 -3.00 9.56 -19.10
C PRO A 244 -2.99 10.88 -19.87
N THR A 245 -1.88 11.18 -20.51
CA THR A 245 -1.82 12.31 -21.46
C THR A 245 -2.65 11.88 -22.67
N THR A 246 -3.76 12.60 -22.94
CA THR A 246 -4.57 12.46 -24.15
C THR A 246 -3.79 12.91 -25.38
#